data_dda2a0a20ca37d8dd448b670ca22919f
#
_entry.id   dda2a0a20ca37d8dd448b670ca22919f
#
_cell.length_a   1.000
_cell.length_b   1.000
_cell.length_c   1.000
_cell.angle_alpha   90.00
_cell.angle_beta   90.00
_cell.angle_gamma   90.00
#
_symmetry.space_group_name_H-M   'P 1'
#
loop_
_entity.id
_entity.type
_entity.pdbx_description
1 polymer ?
#
loop_
_entity_poly.entity_id
_entity_poly.type
_entity_poly.pdbx_seq_one_letter_code
_entity_poly.pdbx_strand_id
1 'polypeptide(L)'
;AVGMDIDHAFNASGGYDNVFGIQMKSKSESELRDFVQAAGIPFVAKGILSPKDAEKCARAGCAGIVISHHHGMMPYSVAPLMVIEDIIGATGKDMDIFVDCGIESGADAYKCLALGAKAVSVGRHLMPLLKSGPEAVADRIRQMTGELAGVMARTGVASLSEMDSSVIHKRNF
;
A
#
# COMPACT_ATOMS: atom_id res chain seq x y z
N ALA A 1 -3.21 -13.46 8.04
CA ALA A 1 -4.06 -12.55 7.26
C ALA A 1 -4.21 -13.06 5.82
N VAL A 2 -5.23 -12.63 5.15
CA VAL A 2 -5.44 -12.83 3.70
C VAL A 2 -5.70 -11.47 3.06
N GLY A 3 -5.21 -11.28 1.82
CA GLY A 3 -5.42 -10.04 1.07
C GLY A 3 -6.09 -10.27 -0.27
N MET A 4 -6.82 -9.26 -0.76
CA MET A 4 -7.46 -9.29 -2.06
C MET A 4 -7.35 -7.92 -2.76
N ASP A 5 -6.93 -7.92 -4.02
CA ASP A 5 -7.03 -6.73 -4.87
C ASP A 5 -8.51 -6.46 -5.20
N ILE A 6 -8.99 -5.24 -4.96
CA ILE A 6 -10.37 -4.84 -5.24
C ILE A 6 -10.46 -3.83 -6.39
N ASP A 7 -9.32 -3.35 -6.86
CA ASP A 7 -9.18 -2.44 -8.00
C ASP A 7 -9.08 -3.17 -9.36
N HIS A 8 -8.98 -4.49 -9.35
CA HIS A 8 -8.76 -5.33 -10.53
C HIS A 8 -10.06 -5.65 -11.28
N ALA A 9 -10.83 -4.62 -11.63
CA ALA A 9 -12.07 -4.77 -12.38
C ALA A 9 -11.87 -4.59 -13.89
N PHE A 10 -10.84 -3.78 -14.26
CA PHE A 10 -10.50 -3.44 -15.64
C PHE A 10 -9.01 -3.62 -15.88
N ASN A 11 -8.66 -4.14 -17.05
CA ASN A 11 -7.27 -4.22 -17.49
C ASN A 11 -6.80 -2.90 -18.13
N ALA A 12 -5.49 -2.78 -18.35
CA ALA A 12 -4.88 -1.57 -18.92
C ALA A 12 -5.33 -1.27 -20.38
N SER A 13 -5.93 -2.24 -21.08
CA SER A 13 -6.47 -2.07 -22.44
C SER A 13 -7.93 -1.60 -22.46
N GLY A 14 -8.54 -1.32 -21.32
CA GLY A 14 -9.89 -0.78 -21.21
C GLY A 14 -11.02 -1.81 -21.28
N GLY A 15 -10.69 -3.10 -21.16
CA GLY A 15 -11.66 -4.18 -21.06
C GLY A 15 -11.85 -4.67 -19.62
N TYR A 16 -12.99 -5.30 -19.34
CA TYR A 16 -13.15 -6.02 -18.08
C TYR A 16 -12.13 -7.14 -17.95
N ASP A 17 -11.54 -7.24 -16.78
CA ASP A 17 -10.66 -8.35 -16.49
C ASP A 17 -11.43 -9.65 -16.28
N ASN A 18 -10.83 -10.75 -16.65
CA ASN A 18 -11.44 -12.07 -16.55
C ASN A 18 -10.45 -13.04 -15.90
N VAL A 19 -10.81 -13.55 -14.73
CA VAL A 19 -9.98 -14.49 -13.98
C VAL A 19 -10.72 -15.81 -13.89
N PHE A 20 -10.14 -16.87 -14.44
CA PHE A 20 -10.74 -18.21 -14.50
C PHE A 20 -12.15 -18.24 -15.07
N GLY A 21 -12.43 -17.43 -16.10
CA GLY A 21 -13.75 -17.35 -16.72
C GLY A 21 -14.76 -16.47 -15.97
N ILE A 22 -14.36 -15.86 -14.86
CA ILE A 22 -15.21 -14.96 -14.07
C ILE A 22 -14.84 -13.51 -14.42
N GLN A 23 -15.81 -12.76 -14.93
CA GLN A 23 -15.62 -11.33 -15.18
C GLN A 23 -15.46 -10.59 -13.85
N MET A 24 -14.34 -9.87 -13.72
CA MET A 24 -14.08 -9.05 -12.54
C MET A 24 -14.96 -7.80 -12.54
N LYS A 25 -15.30 -7.32 -11.35
CA LYS A 25 -16.08 -6.10 -11.12
C LYS A 25 -15.65 -5.43 -9.82
N SER A 26 -15.99 -4.15 -9.69
CA SER A 26 -15.83 -3.44 -8.43
C SER A 26 -16.62 -4.14 -7.31
N LYS A 27 -16.10 -4.07 -6.08
CA LYS A 27 -16.71 -4.74 -4.92
C LYS A 27 -17.58 -3.76 -4.14
N SER A 28 -18.80 -4.17 -3.88
CA SER A 28 -19.70 -3.48 -2.94
C SER A 28 -19.26 -3.71 -1.49
N GLU A 29 -19.77 -2.90 -0.57
CA GLU A 29 -19.51 -3.08 0.86
C GLU A 29 -20.02 -4.44 1.38
N SER A 30 -21.19 -4.88 0.90
CA SER A 30 -21.74 -6.19 1.27
C SER A 30 -20.87 -7.35 0.79
N GLU A 31 -20.40 -7.32 -0.45
CA GLU A 31 -19.47 -8.33 -0.97
C GLU A 31 -18.15 -8.36 -0.19
N LEU A 32 -17.62 -7.20 0.18
CA LEU A 32 -16.41 -7.15 1.03
C LEU A 32 -16.66 -7.76 2.41
N ARG A 33 -17.83 -7.49 3.00
CA ARG A 33 -18.24 -8.08 4.29
C ARG A 33 -18.34 -9.61 4.21
N ASP A 34 -18.89 -10.11 3.12
CA ASP A 34 -18.98 -11.55 2.88
C ASP A 34 -17.58 -12.18 2.78
N PHE A 35 -16.63 -11.53 2.11
CA PHE A 35 -15.24 -11.99 2.04
C PHE A 35 -14.55 -11.95 3.40
N VAL A 36 -14.75 -10.89 4.19
CA VAL A 36 -14.22 -10.78 5.55
C VAL A 36 -14.72 -11.91 6.43
N GLN A 37 -16.02 -12.18 6.37
CA GLN A 37 -16.65 -13.27 7.14
C GLN A 37 -16.15 -14.65 6.69
N ALA A 38 -16.09 -14.88 5.38
CA ALA A 38 -15.62 -16.15 4.82
C ALA A 38 -14.14 -16.42 5.11
N ALA A 39 -13.32 -15.38 5.22
CA ALA A 39 -11.91 -15.52 5.53
C ALA A 39 -11.67 -16.07 6.94
N GLY A 40 -12.45 -15.69 7.93
CA GLY A 40 -12.29 -16.09 9.33
C GLY A 40 -10.96 -15.68 9.99
N ILE A 41 -10.14 -14.91 9.29
CA ILE A 41 -8.84 -14.36 9.71
C ILE A 41 -8.75 -12.90 9.24
N PRO A 42 -7.81 -12.07 9.75
CA PRO A 42 -7.67 -10.69 9.32
C PRO A 42 -7.62 -10.54 7.79
N PHE A 43 -8.52 -9.73 7.25
CA PHE A 43 -8.67 -9.49 5.80
C PHE A 43 -8.13 -8.11 5.44
N VAL A 44 -7.32 -8.03 4.38
CA VAL A 44 -6.70 -6.80 3.89
C VAL A 44 -7.17 -6.53 2.45
N ALA A 45 -7.82 -5.40 2.23
CA ALA A 45 -8.21 -4.97 0.88
C ALA A 45 -7.07 -4.17 0.23
N LYS A 46 -6.74 -4.46 -1.02
CA LYS A 46 -5.67 -3.78 -1.77
C LYS A 46 -6.25 -3.02 -2.98
N GLY A 47 -5.57 -1.94 -3.39
CA GLY A 47 -5.99 -1.09 -4.50
C GLY A 47 -6.82 0.12 -4.07
N ILE A 48 -6.57 0.63 -2.87
CA ILE A 48 -7.29 1.76 -2.30
C ILE A 48 -6.57 3.07 -2.65
N LEU A 49 -7.30 4.03 -3.23
CA LEU A 49 -6.75 5.35 -3.59
C LEU A 49 -7.70 6.50 -3.21
N SER A 50 -8.77 6.22 -2.47
CA SER A 50 -9.68 7.25 -2.01
C SER A 50 -10.13 7.05 -0.57
N PRO A 51 -10.40 8.13 0.17
CA PRO A 51 -11.01 8.05 1.51
C PRO A 51 -12.32 7.26 1.50
N LYS A 52 -13.15 7.45 0.47
CA LYS A 52 -14.44 6.78 0.31
C LYS A 52 -14.30 5.24 0.23
N ASP A 53 -13.30 4.74 -0.53
CA ASP A 53 -13.07 3.29 -0.60
C ASP A 53 -12.46 2.76 0.71
N ALA A 54 -11.62 3.53 1.36
CA ALA A 54 -11.06 3.19 2.67
C ALA A 54 -12.16 3.07 3.75
N GLU A 55 -13.08 4.04 3.82
CA GLU A 55 -14.25 3.97 4.70
C GLU A 55 -15.14 2.76 4.40
N LYS A 56 -15.35 2.45 3.11
CA LYS A 56 -16.10 1.25 2.70
C LYS A 56 -15.45 -0.02 3.24
N CYS A 57 -14.12 -0.12 3.14
CA CYS A 57 -13.37 -1.25 3.70
C CYS A 57 -13.48 -1.32 5.22
N ALA A 58 -13.42 -0.18 5.92
CA ALA A 58 -13.59 -0.10 7.36
C ALA A 58 -14.98 -0.60 7.79
N ARG A 59 -16.05 -0.11 7.13
CA ARG A 59 -17.43 -0.55 7.42
C ARG A 59 -17.67 -2.02 7.08
N ALA A 60 -16.95 -2.55 6.11
CA ALA A 60 -17.00 -3.99 5.77
C ALA A 60 -16.29 -4.88 6.80
N GLY A 61 -15.48 -4.31 7.69
CA GLY A 61 -14.73 -5.04 8.72
C GLY A 61 -13.34 -5.50 8.27
N CYS A 62 -12.76 -4.88 7.22
CA CYS A 62 -11.37 -5.14 6.86
C CYS A 62 -10.44 -4.76 8.01
N ALA A 63 -9.46 -5.62 8.30
CA ALA A 63 -8.44 -5.36 9.32
C ALA A 63 -7.37 -4.37 8.84
N GLY A 64 -7.21 -4.22 7.53
CA GLY A 64 -6.27 -3.30 6.93
C GLY A 64 -6.53 -3.06 5.45
N ILE A 65 -5.82 -2.08 4.91
CA ILE A 65 -5.84 -1.76 3.49
C ILE A 65 -4.43 -1.55 2.95
N VAL A 66 -4.24 -1.79 1.66
CA VAL A 66 -3.04 -1.39 0.93
C VAL A 66 -3.40 -0.22 0.01
N ILE A 67 -2.81 0.95 0.28
CA ILE A 67 -2.89 2.10 -0.62
C ILE A 67 -2.00 1.80 -1.82
N SER A 68 -2.63 1.68 -2.98
CA SER A 68 -1.97 1.16 -4.18
C SER A 68 -2.66 1.63 -5.45
N HIS A 69 -1.90 2.03 -6.46
CA HIS A 69 -2.39 2.26 -7.82
C HIS A 69 -2.07 1.09 -8.76
N HIS A 70 -1.73 -0.06 -8.20
CA HIS A 70 -1.44 -1.29 -8.93
C HIS A 70 -0.40 -1.07 -10.05
N HIS A 71 0.64 -0.28 -9.75
CA HIS A 71 1.70 0.13 -10.67
C HIS A 71 1.20 0.81 -11.97
N GLY A 72 0.26 1.73 -11.83
CA GLY A 72 -0.25 2.50 -12.97
C GLY A 72 -1.16 1.72 -13.90
N MET A 73 -1.82 0.67 -13.41
CA MET A 73 -2.88 -0.03 -14.15
C MET A 73 -3.96 0.96 -14.60
N MET A 74 -4.28 1.93 -13.76
CA MET A 74 -5.14 3.06 -14.11
C MET A 74 -4.26 4.24 -14.55
N PRO A 75 -4.34 4.68 -15.83
CA PRO A 75 -3.63 5.87 -16.30
C PRO A 75 -3.96 7.09 -15.44
N TYR A 76 -2.97 7.91 -15.18
CA TYR A 76 -3.09 9.14 -14.39
C TYR A 76 -3.56 8.96 -12.94
N SER A 77 -3.50 7.74 -12.40
CA SER A 77 -3.79 7.51 -11.00
C SER A 77 -2.82 8.29 -10.10
N VAL A 78 -3.35 8.74 -8.97
CA VAL A 78 -2.57 9.50 -7.98
C VAL A 78 -1.55 8.60 -7.30
N ALA A 79 -0.37 9.15 -6.98
CA ALA A 79 0.62 8.42 -6.20
C ALA A 79 0.12 8.16 -4.77
N PRO A 80 0.33 6.96 -4.20
CA PRO A 80 -0.14 6.62 -2.85
C PRO A 80 0.22 7.63 -1.76
N LEU A 81 1.43 8.20 -1.81
CA LEU A 81 1.86 9.23 -0.86
C LEU A 81 1.04 10.52 -0.89
N MET A 82 0.33 10.81 -1.99
CA MET A 82 -0.47 12.03 -2.10
C MET A 82 -1.82 11.91 -1.40
N VAL A 83 -2.30 10.71 -1.14
CA VAL A 83 -3.63 10.44 -0.56
C VAL A 83 -3.59 9.75 0.80
N ILE A 84 -2.40 9.39 1.28
CA ILE A 84 -2.25 8.59 2.51
C ILE A 84 -2.86 9.28 3.74
N GLU A 85 -2.63 10.58 3.93
CA GLU A 85 -3.13 11.30 5.12
C GLU A 85 -4.66 11.42 5.09
N ASP A 86 -5.25 11.71 3.92
CA ASP A 86 -6.70 11.78 3.76
C ASP A 86 -7.35 10.41 4.03
N ILE A 87 -6.72 9.33 3.57
CA ILE A 87 -7.17 7.96 3.80
C ILE A 87 -7.08 7.60 5.29
N ILE A 88 -5.96 7.90 5.95
CA ILE A 88 -5.79 7.65 7.39
C ILE A 88 -6.82 8.48 8.19
N GLY A 89 -7.03 9.74 7.82
CA GLY A 89 -8.04 10.59 8.44
C GLY A 89 -9.46 10.03 8.34
N ALA A 90 -9.78 9.35 7.24
CA ALA A 90 -11.09 8.75 7.01
C ALA A 90 -11.30 7.40 7.71
N THR A 91 -10.25 6.61 7.90
CA THR A 91 -10.36 5.26 8.48
C THR A 91 -10.19 5.21 9.99
N GLY A 92 -9.63 6.26 10.59
CA GLY A 92 -9.27 6.26 12.01
C GLY A 92 -8.05 5.39 12.31
N LYS A 93 -7.80 5.15 13.62
CA LYS A 93 -6.59 4.47 14.10
C LYS A 93 -6.69 2.94 14.14
N ASP A 94 -7.88 2.40 13.90
CA ASP A 94 -8.13 0.96 14.11
C ASP A 94 -7.84 0.10 12.86
N MET A 95 -7.48 0.74 11.74
CA MET A 95 -7.17 0.06 10.50
C MET A 95 -5.67 0.07 10.20
N ASP A 96 -5.11 -1.08 9.90
CA ASP A 96 -3.72 -1.19 9.45
C ASP A 96 -3.58 -0.64 8.02
N ILE A 97 -2.74 0.36 7.86
CA ILE A 97 -2.46 1.00 6.58
C ILE A 97 -1.11 0.52 6.04
N PHE A 98 -1.15 -0.11 4.87
CA PHE A 98 0.03 -0.50 4.13
C PHE A 98 0.13 0.33 2.85
N VAL A 99 1.35 0.51 2.34
CA VAL A 99 1.59 1.25 1.09
C VAL A 99 2.49 0.43 0.18
N ASP A 100 2.16 0.39 -1.09
CA ASP A 100 3.03 -0.12 -2.14
C ASP A 100 3.18 0.89 -3.29
N CYS A 101 3.79 0.48 -4.37
CA CYS A 101 4.05 1.27 -5.57
C CYS A 101 5.04 2.43 -5.38
N GLY A 102 6.14 2.37 -6.12
CA GLY A 102 7.17 3.41 -6.09
C GLY A 102 8.08 3.35 -4.86
N ILE A 103 8.08 2.26 -4.10
CA ILE A 103 9.01 2.06 -2.99
C ILE A 103 10.30 1.44 -3.56
N GLU A 104 11.29 2.28 -3.79
CA GLU A 104 12.55 1.91 -4.42
C GLU A 104 13.79 2.19 -3.55
N SER A 105 13.59 2.89 -2.42
CA SER A 105 14.64 3.26 -1.48
C SER A 105 14.17 3.26 -0.04
N GLY A 106 15.11 3.28 0.90
CA GLY A 106 14.82 3.51 2.31
C GLY A 106 14.20 4.88 2.59
N ALA A 107 14.48 5.88 1.75
CA ALA A 107 13.86 7.19 1.87
C ALA A 107 12.38 7.18 1.46
N ASP A 108 11.98 6.36 0.48
CA ASP A 108 10.57 6.21 0.13
C ASP A 108 9.82 5.47 1.24
N ALA A 109 10.43 4.43 1.80
CA ALA A 109 9.88 3.74 2.98
C ALA A 109 9.69 4.72 4.16
N TYR A 110 10.71 5.57 4.43
CA TYR A 110 10.64 6.59 5.48
C TYR A 110 9.43 7.52 5.30
N LYS A 111 9.21 8.05 4.09
CA LYS A 111 8.08 8.96 3.82
C LYS A 111 6.73 8.31 4.12
N CYS A 112 6.54 7.05 3.67
CA CYS A 112 5.30 6.33 3.93
C CYS A 112 5.07 6.11 5.43
N LEU A 113 6.09 5.66 6.15
CA LEU A 113 6.02 5.38 7.59
C LEU A 113 5.79 6.68 8.38
N ALA A 114 6.51 7.75 8.06
CA ALA A 114 6.35 9.06 8.69
C ALA A 114 4.95 9.66 8.47
N LEU A 115 4.30 9.35 7.35
CA LEU A 115 2.92 9.75 7.06
C LEU A 115 1.86 8.83 7.69
N GLY A 116 2.28 7.79 8.43
CA GLY A 116 1.39 6.95 9.23
C GLY A 116 1.11 5.57 8.64
N ALA A 117 1.83 5.12 7.61
CA ALA A 117 1.77 3.73 7.19
C ALA A 117 2.36 2.81 8.27
N LYS A 118 1.73 1.67 8.51
CA LYS A 118 2.24 0.62 9.39
C LYS A 118 3.42 -0.13 8.79
N ALA A 119 3.38 -0.33 7.47
CA ALA A 119 4.47 -0.94 6.72
C ALA A 119 4.39 -0.58 5.23
N VAL A 120 5.49 -0.85 4.52
CA VAL A 120 5.59 -0.69 3.07
C VAL A 120 5.87 -2.02 2.40
N SER A 121 5.42 -2.18 1.16
CA SER A 121 5.69 -3.35 0.33
C SER A 121 6.58 -2.98 -0.84
N VAL A 122 7.69 -3.70 -0.99
CA VAL A 122 8.63 -3.53 -2.10
C VAL A 122 8.42 -4.68 -3.08
N GLY A 123 7.97 -4.37 -4.28
CA GLY A 123 7.64 -5.38 -5.30
C GLY A 123 8.58 -5.31 -6.50
N ARG A 124 8.15 -4.61 -7.54
CA ARG A 124 8.82 -4.61 -8.85
C ARG A 124 10.25 -4.14 -8.84
N HIS A 125 10.64 -3.29 -7.90
CA HIS A 125 12.03 -2.89 -7.73
C HIS A 125 12.98 -4.08 -7.47
N LEU A 126 12.48 -5.13 -6.83
CA LEU A 126 13.24 -6.36 -6.56
C LEU A 126 13.19 -7.38 -7.71
N MET A 127 12.20 -7.32 -8.59
CA MET A 127 11.98 -8.30 -9.64
C MET A 127 13.18 -8.51 -10.58
N PRO A 128 13.89 -7.48 -11.06
CA PRO A 128 15.07 -7.65 -11.90
C PRO A 128 16.19 -8.43 -11.21
N LEU A 129 16.29 -8.34 -9.89
CA LEU A 129 17.34 -8.97 -9.10
C LEU A 129 17.14 -10.48 -8.93
N LEU A 130 15.92 -10.98 -9.17
CA LEU A 130 15.62 -12.42 -9.11
C LEU A 130 16.49 -13.23 -10.07
N LYS A 131 16.88 -12.64 -11.21
CA LYS A 131 17.80 -13.26 -12.19
C LYS A 131 19.20 -13.49 -11.62
N SER A 132 19.59 -12.70 -10.62
CA SER A 132 20.90 -12.77 -9.96
C SER A 132 20.88 -13.62 -8.69
N GLY A 133 19.74 -14.24 -8.37
CA GLY A 133 19.58 -15.15 -7.25
C GLY A 133 19.10 -14.49 -5.96
N PRO A 134 18.80 -15.28 -4.93
CA PRO A 134 18.18 -14.80 -3.69
C PRO A 134 19.08 -13.82 -2.91
N GLU A 135 20.39 -14.00 -3.01
CA GLU A 135 21.34 -13.14 -2.28
C GLU A 135 21.30 -11.69 -2.79
N ALA A 136 21.15 -11.48 -4.11
CA ALA A 136 21.01 -10.14 -4.68
C ALA A 136 19.75 -9.43 -4.17
N VAL A 137 18.67 -10.15 -3.97
CA VAL A 137 17.44 -9.62 -3.38
C VAL A 137 17.65 -9.28 -1.91
N ALA A 138 18.28 -10.17 -1.15
CA ALA A 138 18.58 -9.97 0.26
C ALA A 138 19.51 -8.76 0.47
N ASP A 139 20.54 -8.62 -0.37
CA ASP A 139 21.46 -7.47 -0.34
C ASP A 139 20.72 -6.16 -0.58
N ARG A 140 19.80 -6.12 -1.57
CA ARG A 140 19.02 -4.91 -1.82
C ARG A 140 18.12 -4.55 -0.65
N ILE A 141 17.48 -5.52 -0.02
CA ILE A 141 16.67 -5.29 1.19
C ILE A 141 17.55 -4.76 2.33
N ARG A 142 18.72 -5.36 2.56
CA ARG A 142 19.69 -4.86 3.56
C ARG A 142 20.10 -3.41 3.28
N GLN A 143 20.39 -3.10 2.01
CA GLN A 143 20.74 -1.75 1.59
C GLN A 143 19.58 -0.76 1.88
N MET A 144 18.35 -1.08 1.48
CA MET A 144 17.18 -0.24 1.73
C MET A 144 16.94 -0.04 3.23
N THR A 145 17.17 -1.06 4.04
CA THR A 145 17.10 -0.96 5.51
C THR A 145 18.15 0.00 6.05
N GLY A 146 19.37 -0.07 5.54
CA GLY A 146 20.43 0.87 5.90
C GLY A 146 20.14 2.31 5.47
N GLU A 147 19.57 2.49 4.27
CA GLU A 147 19.11 3.80 3.77
C GLU A 147 18.03 4.38 4.70
N LEU A 148 17.04 3.58 5.12
CA LEU A 148 16.01 3.98 6.07
C LEU A 148 16.62 4.42 7.41
N ALA A 149 17.50 3.61 7.98
CA ALA A 149 18.20 3.93 9.23
C ALA A 149 19.02 5.23 9.09
N GLY A 150 19.64 5.45 7.93
CA GLY A 150 20.39 6.68 7.64
C GLY A 150 19.51 7.92 7.59
N VAL A 151 18.29 7.83 7.04
CA VAL A 151 17.31 8.93 7.05
C VAL A 151 16.82 9.18 8.48
N MET A 152 16.47 8.15 9.22
CA MET A 152 16.06 8.25 10.62
C MET A 152 17.12 8.96 11.47
N ALA A 153 18.37 8.56 11.34
CA ALA A 153 19.47 9.19 12.07
C ALA A 153 19.62 10.69 11.74
N ARG A 154 19.45 11.08 10.46
CA ARG A 154 19.55 12.49 10.02
C ARG A 154 18.36 13.35 10.45
N THR A 155 17.21 12.74 10.69
CA THR A 155 16.00 13.42 11.16
C THR A 155 15.79 13.33 12.67
N GLY A 156 16.76 12.75 13.40
CA GLY A 156 16.71 12.62 14.86
C GLY A 156 15.71 11.59 15.37
N VAL A 157 15.29 10.66 14.53
CA VAL A 157 14.32 9.60 14.88
C VAL A 157 15.08 8.36 15.33
N ALA A 158 14.88 7.92 16.58
CA ALA A 158 15.60 6.78 17.16
C ALA A 158 14.90 5.44 16.90
N SER A 159 13.58 5.44 16.71
CA SER A 159 12.79 4.22 16.47
C SER A 159 11.64 4.47 15.50
N LEU A 160 11.11 3.39 14.91
CA LEU A 160 9.95 3.49 14.00
C LEU A 160 8.70 4.03 14.70
N SER A 161 8.56 3.81 16.00
CA SER A 161 7.43 4.32 16.79
C SER A 161 7.48 5.82 17.08
N GLU A 162 8.62 6.45 16.85
CA GLU A 162 8.83 7.90 17.01
C GLU A 162 8.71 8.66 15.68
N MET A 163 8.48 7.95 14.58
CA MET A 163 8.33 8.57 13.27
C MET A 163 7.05 9.40 13.22
N ASP A 164 7.17 10.60 12.68
CA ASP A 164 6.05 11.50 12.42
C ASP A 164 6.25 12.26 11.10
N SER A 165 5.25 13.03 10.71
CA SER A 165 5.27 13.80 9.46
C SER A 165 5.97 15.15 9.56
N SER A 166 6.59 15.51 10.69
CA SER A 166 7.17 16.85 10.93
C SER A 166 8.24 17.27 9.92
N VAL A 167 8.95 16.31 9.35
CA VAL A 167 10.01 16.54 8.33
C VAL A 167 9.50 16.30 6.90
N ILE A 168 8.23 16.00 6.72
CA ILE A 168 7.64 15.76 5.39
C ILE A 168 7.02 17.05 4.87
N HIS A 169 7.53 17.55 3.78
CA HIS A 169 7.01 18.77 3.14
C HIS A 169 6.35 18.43 1.80
N LYS A 170 5.08 18.74 1.68
CA LYS A 170 4.36 18.67 0.40
C LYS A 170 4.71 19.87 -0.46
N ARG A 171 5.01 19.63 -1.73
CA ARG A 171 5.09 20.73 -2.70
C ARG A 171 3.66 21.10 -3.11
N ASN A 172 3.32 22.36 -2.90
CA ASN A 172 2.13 22.96 -3.50
C ASN A 172 2.57 23.42 -4.91
N PHE A 173 2.04 22.79 -5.94
CA PHE A 173 2.22 23.20 -7.32
C PHE A 173 1.12 24.18 -7.72
#